data_2199fb8f702fa37e9b81fb5e23f91201
#
_entry.id   2199fb8f702fa37e9b81fb5e23f91201
#
_cell.length_a   1.000
_cell.length_b   1.000
_cell.length_c   1.000
_cell.angle_alpha   90.00
_cell.angle_beta   90.00
_cell.angle_gamma   90.00
#
_symmetry.space_group_name_H-M   'P 1'
#
loop_
_entity.id
_entity.type
_entity.pdbx_description
1 polymer ?
#
loop_
_entity_poly.entity_id
_entity_poly.type
_entity_poly.pdbx_seq_one_letter_code
_entity_poly.pdbx_strand_id
1 'polypeptide(L)'
;MVVVLLILLLFQTFRGGMEASQTWNYREFEEAVDGGDVVRVEITQNQEVPTGSLKVTLKDGDVRYVNVTDVKEVQSELEQQDTITLDVKDVPKQSVWLSILPTIMIAVVLLLIFSMMNRQAGGGNNKMMNFGKSRARMITPDAKRVTFQDVAGLQEEKEELEEIVDFLKEPGKFTQVGARIPKGVILVGPPGTGKTLLAKAIAGEAGVPFFSISGSDFVEMFVGVGASRVRDLFEEAKKHQPCIVFIDEIDAVARRRGTGMGGGHDEREQTLNQLLVEMDGFGVNEGIIVMAATNRVDILDPAILRPGRFDRQVAVGRPDVKGREEILQVHVKGKPLGDDVDLTEVARTTAGFTGADLENLMNESAILAAKEKRAYIRQEDINRAFVKIGIGAEKKSRVISEKEKKITAYHEAGHAILFHLLPDVGPVHTISIIPTGRGAAGYTMPLPEKDEMFRTKGRMTQELIVDLGGRVAEELIFGDVTTGASQDI
;
A
#
# COMPACT_ATOMS: atom_id res chain seq x y z
N MET A 1 -17.45 31.74 -9.11
CA MET A 1 -17.97 33.13 -8.92
C MET A 1 -17.81 33.99 -10.18
N VAL A 2 -16.60 34.13 -10.75
CA VAL A 2 -16.36 34.96 -11.97
C VAL A 2 -17.18 34.51 -13.18
N VAL A 3 -17.33 33.21 -13.43
CA VAL A 3 -18.13 32.67 -14.56
C VAL A 3 -19.62 32.98 -14.41
N VAL A 4 -20.15 32.94 -13.20
CA VAL A 4 -21.56 33.27 -12.90
C VAL A 4 -21.81 34.76 -13.11
N LEU A 5 -20.84 35.62 -12.75
CA LEU A 5 -20.92 37.08 -12.96
C LEU A 5 -20.88 37.43 -14.47
N LEU A 6 -20.06 36.72 -15.26
CA LEU A 6 -19.96 36.86 -16.71
C LEU A 6 -21.25 36.41 -17.42
N ILE A 7 -21.87 35.34 -16.98
CA ILE A 7 -23.16 34.85 -17.51
C ILE A 7 -24.27 35.84 -17.17
N LEU A 8 -24.28 36.41 -15.99
CA LEU A 8 -25.25 37.44 -15.59
C LEU A 8 -25.08 38.75 -16.37
N LEU A 9 -23.84 39.16 -16.68
CA LEU A 9 -23.54 40.31 -17.50
C LEU A 9 -23.96 40.08 -18.98
N LEU A 10 -23.73 38.91 -19.53
CA LEU A 10 -24.21 38.49 -20.84
C LEU A 10 -25.76 38.47 -20.90
N PHE A 11 -26.41 38.01 -19.85
CA PHE A 11 -27.88 37.98 -19.75
C PHE A 11 -28.47 39.39 -19.65
N GLN A 12 -27.78 40.33 -19.00
CA GLN A 12 -28.19 41.73 -18.92
C GLN A 12 -28.06 42.48 -20.28
N THR A 13 -27.00 42.19 -21.05
CA THR A 13 -26.84 42.79 -22.39
C THR A 13 -27.85 42.24 -23.41
N PHE A 14 -28.34 41.02 -23.26
CA PHE A 14 -29.40 40.46 -24.09
C PHE A 14 -30.81 40.92 -23.67
N ARG A 15 -31.00 41.42 -22.50
CA ARG A 15 -32.31 41.86 -21.98
C ARG A 15 -32.66 43.30 -22.33
N GLY A 16 -31.69 44.11 -22.81
CA GLY A 16 -31.88 45.53 -23.12
C GLY A 16 -32.58 45.81 -24.46
N GLY A 17 -33.16 44.84 -25.15
CA GLY A 17 -33.68 45.01 -26.51
C GLY A 17 -35.15 44.71 -26.75
N MET A 18 -35.98 44.59 -25.71
CA MET A 18 -37.43 44.36 -25.90
C MET A 18 -38.28 45.30 -25.04
N GLU A 19 -38.29 46.56 -25.38
CA GLU A 19 -39.49 47.37 -25.20
C GLU A 19 -40.43 47.01 -26.37
N ALA A 20 -41.63 46.53 -26.05
CA ALA A 20 -42.69 46.27 -27.02
C ALA A 20 -43.16 47.63 -27.52
N SER A 21 -42.44 48.20 -28.50
CA SER A 21 -42.87 49.35 -29.24
C SER A 21 -44.13 48.97 -30.03
N GLN A 22 -45.22 49.73 -29.86
CA GLN A 22 -46.42 49.58 -30.66
C GLN A 22 -46.06 49.94 -32.11
N THR A 23 -45.78 48.91 -32.92
CA THR A 23 -45.42 49.05 -34.32
C THR A 23 -46.70 49.07 -35.16
N TRP A 24 -46.83 50.07 -35.98
CA TRP A 24 -47.86 50.15 -37.03
C TRP A 24 -47.36 49.53 -38.32
N ASN A 25 -48.30 49.03 -39.12
CA ASN A 25 -48.01 48.75 -40.53
C ASN A 25 -48.05 50.08 -41.37
N TYR A 26 -47.50 50.04 -42.55
CA TYR A 26 -47.42 51.24 -43.41
C TYR A 26 -48.78 51.81 -43.74
N ARG A 27 -49.80 51.00 -43.90
CA ARG A 27 -51.20 51.41 -44.22
C ARG A 27 -51.84 52.15 -43.06
N GLU A 28 -51.67 51.74 -41.87
CA GLU A 28 -52.14 52.42 -40.64
C GLU A 28 -51.50 53.81 -40.49
N PHE A 29 -50.26 53.92 -40.93
CA PHE A 29 -49.56 55.22 -41.00
C PHE A 29 -50.14 56.11 -42.04
N GLU A 30 -50.38 55.66 -43.28
CA GLU A 30 -51.05 56.45 -44.36
C GLU A 30 -52.41 56.95 -43.91
N GLU A 31 -53.23 56.08 -43.35
CA GLU A 31 -54.56 56.43 -42.85
C GLU A 31 -54.47 57.49 -41.73
N ALA A 32 -53.48 57.49 -40.85
CA ALA A 32 -53.30 58.50 -39.80
C ALA A 32 -52.73 59.85 -40.40
N VAL A 33 -51.95 59.80 -41.42
CA VAL A 33 -51.46 60.97 -42.17
C VAL A 33 -52.60 61.65 -42.92
N ASP A 34 -53.40 60.87 -43.62
CA ASP A 34 -54.58 61.40 -44.38
C ASP A 34 -55.67 61.92 -43.47
N GLY A 35 -55.81 61.25 -42.27
CA GLY A 35 -56.75 61.70 -41.21
C GLY A 35 -56.28 62.99 -40.50
N GLY A 36 -55.09 63.46 -40.72
CA GLY A 36 -54.48 64.67 -40.16
C GLY A 36 -54.15 64.49 -38.65
N ASP A 37 -53.98 63.25 -38.15
CA ASP A 37 -53.73 62.99 -36.75
C ASP A 37 -52.22 62.95 -36.37
N VAL A 38 -51.34 62.96 -37.37
CA VAL A 38 -49.88 63.00 -37.24
C VAL A 38 -49.36 64.42 -37.05
N VAL A 39 -48.58 64.68 -35.97
CA VAL A 39 -47.99 66.00 -35.72
C VAL A 39 -46.51 66.08 -36.08
N ARG A 40 -45.79 64.98 -35.83
CA ARG A 40 -44.33 64.94 -36.05
C ARG A 40 -43.90 63.54 -36.51
N VAL A 41 -43.03 63.50 -37.47
CA VAL A 41 -42.39 62.26 -37.97
C VAL A 41 -40.88 62.45 -37.89
N GLU A 42 -40.22 61.60 -37.08
CA GLU A 42 -38.78 61.52 -37.07
C GLU A 42 -38.36 60.33 -37.93
N ILE A 43 -37.63 60.64 -39.02
CA ILE A 43 -37.13 59.61 -39.94
C ILE A 43 -35.73 59.18 -39.56
N THR A 44 -35.53 57.89 -39.32
CA THR A 44 -34.21 57.32 -39.14
C THR A 44 -33.91 56.31 -40.23
N GLN A 45 -32.93 56.63 -41.08
CA GLN A 45 -32.51 55.76 -42.20
C GLN A 45 -31.66 54.58 -41.59
N ASN A 46 -31.89 53.38 -42.09
CA ASN A 46 -31.07 52.25 -41.75
C ASN A 46 -29.73 52.29 -42.48
N GLN A 47 -28.76 51.50 -42.04
CA GLN A 47 -27.46 51.33 -42.73
C GLN A 47 -27.66 50.67 -44.10
N GLU A 48 -28.69 49.85 -44.26
CA GLU A 48 -29.07 49.21 -45.50
C GLU A 48 -30.11 50.14 -46.27
N VAL A 49 -29.60 51.01 -47.06
CA VAL A 49 -30.42 51.93 -47.90
C VAL A 49 -31.16 51.11 -49.00
N PRO A 50 -32.46 51.44 -49.33
CA PRO A 50 -33.22 52.63 -48.92
C PRO A 50 -34.12 52.50 -47.68
N THR A 51 -34.01 51.42 -46.93
CA THR A 51 -34.89 51.16 -45.78
C THR A 51 -34.65 52.07 -44.57
N GLY A 52 -35.71 52.29 -43.76
CA GLY A 52 -35.63 53.06 -42.53
C GLY A 52 -36.80 52.83 -41.59
N SER A 53 -36.78 53.53 -40.45
CA SER A 53 -37.86 53.53 -39.47
C SER A 53 -38.34 54.96 -39.20
N LEU A 54 -39.66 55.10 -39.11
CA LEU A 54 -40.35 56.33 -38.76
C LEU A 54 -40.80 56.23 -37.32
N LYS A 55 -40.55 57.29 -36.55
CA LYS A 55 -41.17 57.47 -35.27
C LYS A 55 -42.21 58.58 -35.43
N VAL A 56 -43.46 58.17 -35.38
CA VAL A 56 -44.64 59.02 -35.58
C VAL A 56 -45.20 59.46 -34.24
N THR A 57 -45.39 60.78 -34.09
CA THR A 57 -46.02 61.33 -32.89
C THR A 57 -47.40 61.88 -33.30
N LEU A 58 -48.45 61.40 -32.66
CA LEU A 58 -49.86 61.73 -32.90
C LEU A 58 -50.29 62.98 -32.08
N LYS A 59 -51.43 63.54 -32.38
CA LYS A 59 -52.03 64.70 -31.65
C LYS A 59 -52.35 64.44 -30.18
N ASP A 60 -52.61 63.16 -29.84
CA ASP A 60 -52.88 62.73 -28.44
C ASP A 60 -51.58 62.50 -27.62
N GLY A 61 -50.41 62.67 -28.26
CA GLY A 61 -49.08 62.44 -27.66
C GLY A 61 -48.57 61.01 -27.76
N ASP A 62 -49.34 60.09 -28.34
CA ASP A 62 -48.90 58.72 -28.53
C ASP A 62 -47.82 58.63 -29.60
N VAL A 63 -46.87 57.69 -29.37
CA VAL A 63 -45.75 57.43 -30.28
C VAL A 63 -45.91 56.07 -30.92
N ARG A 64 -45.78 55.98 -32.25
CA ARG A 64 -45.83 54.75 -33.03
C ARG A 64 -44.57 54.62 -33.90
N TYR A 65 -44.18 53.40 -34.14
CA TYR A 65 -43.02 53.09 -34.99
C TYR A 65 -43.47 52.39 -36.25
N VAL A 66 -42.96 52.81 -37.42
CA VAL A 66 -43.30 52.23 -38.70
C VAL A 66 -41.98 51.93 -39.46
N ASN A 67 -41.84 50.73 -39.97
CA ASN A 67 -40.72 50.41 -40.85
C ASN A 67 -41.07 50.66 -42.31
N VAL A 68 -40.20 51.35 -43.00
CA VAL A 68 -40.43 51.72 -44.42
C VAL A 68 -39.35 51.12 -45.30
N THR A 69 -39.76 50.76 -46.52
CA THR A 69 -38.90 50.14 -47.53
C THR A 69 -38.07 51.15 -48.31
N ASP A 70 -38.59 52.34 -48.45
CA ASP A 70 -37.87 53.46 -49.06
C ASP A 70 -38.14 54.78 -48.32
N VAL A 71 -37.12 55.26 -47.61
CA VAL A 71 -37.19 56.49 -46.81
C VAL A 71 -37.38 57.72 -47.68
N LYS A 72 -36.86 57.75 -48.96
CA LYS A 72 -36.92 58.91 -49.81
C LYS A 72 -38.33 59.12 -50.40
N GLU A 73 -39.02 58.04 -50.72
CA GLU A 73 -40.37 58.04 -51.15
C GLU A 73 -41.29 58.64 -50.09
N VAL A 74 -41.22 58.14 -48.92
CA VAL A 74 -42.00 58.61 -47.74
C VAL A 74 -41.64 60.04 -47.35
N GLN A 75 -40.36 60.42 -47.42
CA GLN A 75 -39.96 61.84 -47.21
C GLN A 75 -40.58 62.79 -48.21
N SER A 76 -40.60 62.44 -49.52
CA SER A 76 -41.14 63.25 -50.54
C SER A 76 -42.70 63.40 -50.47
N GLU A 77 -43.39 62.36 -49.96
CA GLU A 77 -44.82 62.40 -49.70
C GLU A 77 -45.15 63.31 -48.51
N LEU A 78 -44.38 63.22 -47.40
CA LEU A 78 -44.59 63.99 -46.17
C LEU A 78 -44.21 65.47 -46.36
N GLU A 79 -43.26 65.81 -47.27
CA GLU A 79 -42.89 67.22 -47.63
C GLU A 79 -43.99 67.96 -48.35
N GLN A 80 -44.96 67.25 -48.91
CA GLN A 80 -46.13 67.86 -49.55
C GLN A 80 -47.25 68.25 -48.62
N GLN A 81 -47.13 67.86 -47.33
CA GLN A 81 -48.13 68.16 -46.28
C GLN A 81 -47.60 69.20 -45.28
N ASP A 82 -48.02 70.44 -45.42
CA ASP A 82 -47.59 71.60 -44.62
C ASP A 82 -47.89 71.53 -43.13
N THR A 83 -48.61 70.50 -42.67
CA THR A 83 -49.06 70.36 -41.26
C THR A 83 -48.20 69.45 -40.43
N ILE A 84 -47.25 68.71 -41.00
CA ILE A 84 -46.43 67.69 -40.31
C ILE A 84 -45.00 68.20 -40.11
N THR A 85 -44.49 68.19 -38.91
CA THR A 85 -43.09 68.49 -38.61
C THR A 85 -42.20 67.28 -38.92
N LEU A 86 -41.36 67.44 -39.98
CA LEU A 86 -40.43 66.39 -40.42
C LEU A 86 -39.07 66.66 -39.78
N ASP A 87 -38.48 65.59 -39.13
CA ASP A 87 -37.13 65.60 -38.54
C ASP A 87 -36.35 64.39 -39.06
N VAL A 88 -35.24 64.62 -39.76
CA VAL A 88 -34.39 63.52 -40.30
C VAL A 88 -33.19 63.39 -39.40
N LYS A 89 -33.04 62.19 -38.79
CA LYS A 89 -31.91 61.87 -37.91
C LYS A 89 -30.78 61.23 -38.68
N ASP A 90 -29.55 61.45 -38.18
CA ASP A 90 -28.35 60.83 -38.72
C ASP A 90 -28.43 59.30 -38.57
N VAL A 91 -27.84 58.58 -39.55
CA VAL A 91 -27.73 57.14 -39.54
C VAL A 91 -26.93 56.68 -38.29
N PRO A 92 -27.47 55.77 -37.48
CA PRO A 92 -26.77 55.34 -36.27
C PRO A 92 -25.45 54.65 -36.63
N LYS A 93 -24.32 55.23 -36.22
CA LYS A 93 -22.98 54.61 -36.37
C LYS A 93 -22.83 53.55 -35.28
N GLN A 94 -22.82 52.27 -35.66
CA GLN A 94 -22.45 51.20 -34.71
C GLN A 94 -21.00 51.42 -34.24
N SER A 95 -20.80 51.47 -32.94
CA SER A 95 -19.47 51.54 -32.36
C SER A 95 -18.74 50.25 -32.64
N VAL A 96 -17.66 50.29 -33.41
CA VAL A 96 -16.79 49.11 -33.74
C VAL A 96 -16.31 48.39 -32.46
N TRP A 97 -16.19 49.12 -31.37
CA TRP A 97 -15.82 48.57 -30.07
C TRP A 97 -16.86 47.60 -29.48
N LEU A 98 -18.16 47.82 -29.76
CA LEU A 98 -19.22 46.94 -29.25
C LEU A 98 -19.23 45.59 -29.96
N SER A 99 -18.81 45.53 -31.24
CA SER A 99 -18.75 44.29 -32.03
C SER A 99 -17.48 43.47 -31.73
N ILE A 100 -16.39 44.12 -31.27
CA ILE A 100 -15.12 43.44 -30.96
C ILE A 100 -15.09 42.92 -29.50
N LEU A 101 -15.83 43.58 -28.58
CA LEU A 101 -15.85 43.25 -27.15
C LEU A 101 -16.18 41.77 -26.82
N PRO A 102 -17.19 41.12 -27.45
CA PRO A 102 -17.49 39.71 -27.25
C PRO A 102 -16.34 38.79 -27.66
N THR A 103 -15.65 39.11 -28.74
CA THR A 103 -14.53 38.32 -29.27
C THR A 103 -13.33 38.40 -28.32
N ILE A 104 -13.04 39.58 -27.82
CA ILE A 104 -11.97 39.76 -26.81
C ILE A 104 -12.32 39.00 -25.51
N MET A 105 -13.58 39.06 -25.05
CA MET A 105 -14.02 38.33 -23.87
C MET A 105 -13.86 36.81 -24.04
N ILE A 106 -14.24 36.26 -25.19
CA ILE A 106 -14.06 34.82 -25.47
C ILE A 106 -12.57 34.46 -25.47
N ALA A 107 -11.72 35.28 -26.06
CA ALA A 107 -10.27 35.05 -26.09
C ALA A 107 -9.67 35.08 -24.67
N VAL A 108 -10.10 35.99 -23.82
CA VAL A 108 -9.66 36.06 -22.41
C VAL A 108 -10.14 34.83 -21.61
N VAL A 109 -11.39 34.39 -21.80
CA VAL A 109 -11.93 33.20 -21.16
C VAL A 109 -11.15 31.94 -21.58
N LEU A 110 -10.86 31.79 -22.87
CA LEU A 110 -10.06 30.69 -23.39
C LEU A 110 -8.62 30.70 -22.83
N LEU A 111 -8.00 31.89 -22.73
CA LEU A 111 -6.69 32.06 -22.09
C LEU A 111 -6.71 31.69 -20.60
N LEU A 112 -7.76 32.04 -19.87
CA LEU A 112 -7.93 31.68 -18.46
C LEU A 112 -8.15 30.17 -18.31
N ILE A 113 -8.96 29.55 -19.16
CA ILE A 113 -9.16 28.08 -19.17
C ILE A 113 -7.84 27.37 -19.51
N PHE A 114 -7.10 27.85 -20.51
CA PHE A 114 -5.80 27.31 -20.88
C PHE A 114 -4.77 27.45 -19.76
N SER A 115 -4.73 28.62 -19.07
CA SER A 115 -3.88 28.86 -17.91
C SER A 115 -4.25 27.95 -16.74
N MET A 116 -5.55 27.72 -16.52
CA MET A 116 -6.04 26.82 -15.45
C MET A 116 -5.74 25.34 -15.77
N MET A 117 -5.90 24.93 -17.04
CA MET A 117 -5.47 23.60 -17.51
C MET A 117 -3.95 23.40 -17.37
N ASN A 118 -3.14 24.41 -17.71
CA ASN A 118 -1.68 24.34 -17.55
C ASN A 118 -1.26 24.30 -16.07
N ARG A 119 -1.96 24.98 -15.16
CA ARG A 119 -1.71 24.87 -13.71
C ARG A 119 -2.11 23.49 -13.17
N GLN A 120 -3.15 22.89 -13.70
CA GLN A 120 -3.61 21.55 -13.30
C GLN A 120 -2.75 20.44 -13.94
N ALA A 121 -2.24 20.63 -15.15
CA ALA A 121 -1.28 19.74 -15.81
C ALA A 121 0.11 19.77 -15.14
N GLY A 122 0.56 20.90 -14.62
CA GLY A 122 1.82 21.00 -13.84
C GLY A 122 1.79 20.25 -12.50
N GLY A 123 0.63 20.10 -11.87
CA GLY A 123 0.45 19.29 -10.65
C GLY A 123 0.30 17.79 -10.91
N GLY A 124 -0.17 17.39 -12.08
CA GLY A 124 -0.33 15.99 -12.51
C GLY A 124 0.97 15.35 -12.97
N ASN A 125 1.85 16.09 -13.63
CA ASN A 125 3.13 15.58 -14.10
C ASN A 125 4.08 15.19 -12.96
N ASN A 126 4.07 15.90 -11.82
CA ASN A 126 4.84 15.52 -10.64
C ASN A 126 4.32 14.25 -9.95
N LYS A 127 3.04 13.93 -10.06
CA LYS A 127 2.50 12.64 -9.57
C LYS A 127 2.87 11.49 -10.50
N MET A 128 2.82 11.68 -11.82
CA MET A 128 3.24 10.67 -12.79
C MET A 128 4.76 10.40 -12.75
N MET A 129 5.61 11.40 -12.56
CA MET A 129 7.04 11.22 -12.40
C MET A 129 7.44 10.53 -11.09
N ASN A 130 6.58 10.56 -10.06
CA ASN A 130 6.85 9.87 -8.80
C ASN A 130 6.40 8.38 -8.78
N PHE A 131 5.64 7.90 -9.76
CA PHE A 131 5.22 6.49 -9.83
C PHE A 131 6.39 5.52 -10.04
N GLY A 132 7.44 5.94 -10.71
CA GLY A 132 8.64 5.15 -10.96
C GLY A 132 9.72 5.26 -9.87
N LYS A 133 9.55 6.12 -8.86
CA LYS A 133 10.53 6.26 -7.78
C LYS A 133 10.50 5.09 -6.82
N SER A 134 11.68 4.71 -6.36
CA SER A 134 11.85 3.68 -5.35
C SER A 134 11.12 4.06 -4.05
N ARG A 135 10.43 3.09 -3.47
CA ARG A 135 9.83 3.20 -2.11
C ARG A 135 10.81 2.75 -1.03
N ALA A 136 12.07 2.56 -1.35
CA ALA A 136 13.08 2.11 -0.41
C ALA A 136 13.19 3.07 0.77
N ARG A 137 13.24 2.50 1.97
CA ARG A 137 13.50 3.24 3.20
C ARG A 137 14.99 3.27 3.46
N MET A 138 15.59 4.44 3.41
CA MET A 138 16.97 4.63 3.81
C MET A 138 17.04 4.83 5.33
N ILE A 139 17.78 3.97 6.01
CA ILE A 139 18.12 4.11 7.42
C ILE A 139 19.57 4.61 7.45
N THR A 140 19.71 5.85 7.94
CA THR A 140 21.02 6.48 8.08
C THR A 140 21.74 6.00 9.34
N PRO A 141 23.07 6.06 9.39
CA PRO A 141 23.85 5.66 10.56
C PRO A 141 23.54 6.41 11.85
N ASP A 142 22.90 7.57 11.78
CA ASP A 142 22.55 8.42 12.95
C ASP A 142 21.27 7.97 13.69
N ALA A 143 20.47 7.07 13.09
CA ALA A 143 19.32 6.46 13.75
C ALA A 143 19.77 5.44 14.82
N LYS A 144 18.86 5.04 15.73
CA LYS A 144 19.15 3.96 16.70
C LYS A 144 19.63 2.71 15.94
N ARG A 145 20.92 2.44 16.01
CA ARG A 145 21.56 1.34 15.28
C ARG A 145 21.20 0.01 15.91
N VAL A 146 20.82 -0.94 15.06
CA VAL A 146 20.75 -2.36 15.40
C VAL A 146 22.13 -2.94 15.14
N THR A 147 22.73 -3.62 16.11
CA THR A 147 24.05 -4.23 16.02
C THR A 147 23.99 -5.73 16.27
N PHE A 148 25.09 -6.44 16.17
CA PHE A 148 25.16 -7.87 16.51
C PHE A 148 24.80 -8.18 17.95
N GLN A 149 24.85 -7.20 18.87
CA GLN A 149 24.38 -7.35 20.26
C GLN A 149 22.83 -7.44 20.36
N ASP A 150 22.11 -6.95 19.38
CA ASP A 150 20.65 -7.02 19.32
C ASP A 150 20.17 -8.29 18.63
N VAL A 151 21.06 -9.06 18.03
CA VAL A 151 20.79 -10.35 17.36
C VAL A 151 21.30 -11.47 18.25
N ALA A 152 20.44 -12.37 18.67
CA ALA A 152 20.76 -13.52 19.50
C ALA A 152 20.55 -14.83 18.73
N GLY A 153 21.26 -15.87 19.11
CA GLY A 153 21.05 -17.24 18.62
C GLY A 153 21.38 -17.47 17.14
N LEU A 154 22.27 -16.69 16.57
CA LEU A 154 22.73 -16.80 15.17
C LEU A 154 24.26 -16.61 15.13
N GLN A 155 24.99 -17.39 15.95
CA GLN A 155 26.42 -17.18 16.14
C GLN A 155 27.21 -17.48 14.84
N GLU A 156 26.93 -18.63 14.23
CA GLU A 156 27.61 -19.10 13.02
C GLU A 156 27.32 -18.18 11.82
N GLU A 157 26.06 -17.73 11.68
CA GLU A 157 25.67 -16.81 10.63
C GLU A 157 26.32 -15.43 10.80
N LYS A 158 26.52 -14.97 12.06
CA LYS A 158 27.24 -13.72 12.32
C LYS A 158 28.71 -13.85 11.93
N GLU A 159 29.37 -14.95 12.34
CA GLU A 159 30.78 -15.22 12.00
C GLU A 159 30.97 -15.31 10.48
N GLU A 160 30.05 -15.97 9.77
CA GLU A 160 30.08 -16.05 8.31
C GLU A 160 29.93 -14.68 7.63
N LEU A 161 29.18 -13.77 8.24
CA LEU A 161 28.89 -12.45 7.68
C LEU A 161 29.82 -11.33 8.21
N GLU A 162 30.70 -11.64 9.19
CA GLU A 162 31.63 -10.67 9.76
C GLU A 162 32.60 -10.13 8.71
N GLU A 163 33.03 -10.97 7.76
CA GLU A 163 33.90 -10.53 6.66
C GLU A 163 33.25 -9.45 5.78
N ILE A 164 31.91 -9.41 5.66
CA ILE A 164 31.19 -8.36 4.93
C ILE A 164 31.24 -7.05 5.72
N VAL A 165 31.10 -7.12 7.04
CA VAL A 165 31.25 -5.97 7.93
C VAL A 165 32.66 -5.41 7.83
N ASP A 166 33.69 -6.26 7.89
CA ASP A 166 35.07 -5.87 7.75
C ASP A 166 35.37 -5.22 6.41
N PHE A 167 34.88 -5.80 5.32
CA PHE A 167 35.00 -5.21 3.99
C PHE A 167 34.36 -3.82 3.89
N LEU A 168 33.15 -3.65 4.41
CA LEU A 168 32.46 -2.35 4.38
C LEU A 168 33.18 -1.29 5.23
N LYS A 169 33.84 -1.70 6.33
CA LYS A 169 34.68 -0.81 7.15
C LYS A 169 36.02 -0.47 6.50
N GLU A 170 36.70 -1.48 5.96
CA GLU A 170 38.09 -1.36 5.44
C GLU A 170 38.27 -2.06 4.08
N PRO A 171 37.66 -1.58 2.99
CA PRO A 171 37.71 -2.24 1.67
C PRO A 171 39.14 -2.36 1.10
N GLY A 172 40.02 -1.44 1.46
CA GLY A 172 41.42 -1.43 1.03
C GLY A 172 42.22 -2.68 1.43
N LYS A 173 41.92 -3.25 2.61
CA LYS A 173 42.60 -4.45 3.12
C LYS A 173 42.35 -5.67 2.22
N PHE A 174 41.16 -5.82 1.68
CA PHE A 174 40.80 -6.93 0.79
C PHE A 174 41.30 -6.72 -0.64
N THR A 175 41.23 -5.49 -1.15
CA THR A 175 41.72 -5.19 -2.51
C THR A 175 43.24 -5.33 -2.67
N GLN A 176 44.04 -5.04 -1.63
CA GLN A 176 45.47 -5.19 -1.64
C GLN A 176 45.96 -6.63 -1.86
N VAL A 177 45.21 -7.60 -1.33
CA VAL A 177 45.51 -9.05 -1.50
C VAL A 177 44.79 -9.66 -2.71
N GLY A 178 44.06 -8.87 -3.51
CA GLY A 178 43.32 -9.34 -4.67
C GLY A 178 42.03 -10.11 -4.36
N ALA A 179 41.55 -10.03 -3.12
CA ALA A 179 40.31 -10.69 -2.72
C ALA A 179 39.08 -10.04 -3.39
N ARG A 180 38.11 -10.87 -3.75
CA ARG A 180 36.81 -10.44 -4.30
C ARG A 180 35.77 -10.73 -3.26
N ILE A 181 35.05 -9.71 -2.83
CA ILE A 181 33.93 -9.85 -1.91
C ILE A 181 32.65 -10.18 -2.70
N PRO A 182 31.77 -11.03 -2.16
CA PRO A 182 30.49 -11.33 -2.78
C PRO A 182 29.68 -10.06 -2.99
N LYS A 183 29.17 -9.87 -4.21
CA LYS A 183 28.30 -8.74 -4.53
C LYS A 183 26.93 -8.88 -3.88
N GLY A 184 26.47 -10.11 -3.72
CA GLY A 184 25.16 -10.40 -3.18
C GLY A 184 25.16 -11.58 -2.21
N VAL A 185 24.37 -11.43 -1.16
CA VAL A 185 24.13 -12.44 -0.13
C VAL A 185 22.63 -12.69 -0.03
N ILE A 186 22.24 -13.96 -0.08
CA ILE A 186 20.84 -14.34 0.14
C ILE A 186 20.69 -15.06 1.47
N LEU A 187 19.80 -14.53 2.32
CA LEU A 187 19.44 -15.11 3.60
C LEU A 187 18.20 -16.02 3.39
N VAL A 188 18.36 -17.30 3.67
CA VAL A 188 17.34 -18.33 3.41
C VAL A 188 16.90 -18.94 4.72
N GLY A 189 15.60 -19.10 4.95
CA GLY A 189 15.10 -19.80 6.13
C GLY A 189 13.63 -19.54 6.43
N PRO A 190 13.07 -20.22 7.43
CA PRO A 190 11.67 -20.05 7.82
C PRO A 190 11.32 -18.60 8.18
N PRO A 191 10.05 -18.20 8.08
CA PRO A 191 9.61 -16.87 8.55
C PRO A 191 9.88 -16.72 10.05
N GLY A 192 10.17 -15.48 10.47
CA GLY A 192 10.38 -15.16 11.90
C GLY A 192 11.75 -15.55 12.49
N THR A 193 12.70 -16.06 11.68
CA THR A 193 14.05 -16.44 12.15
C THR A 193 15.03 -15.28 12.27
N GLY A 194 14.64 -14.04 11.95
CA GLY A 194 15.49 -12.87 12.16
C GLY A 194 16.29 -12.41 10.93
N LYS A 195 16.03 -12.92 9.71
CA LYS A 195 16.76 -12.55 8.48
C LYS A 195 16.88 -11.04 8.27
N THR A 196 15.77 -10.33 8.34
CA THR A 196 15.73 -8.86 8.20
C THR A 196 16.46 -8.15 9.33
N LEU A 197 16.42 -8.70 10.55
CA LEU A 197 17.13 -8.16 11.72
C LEU A 197 18.65 -8.33 11.55
N LEU A 198 19.10 -9.50 11.08
CA LEU A 198 20.50 -9.79 10.80
C LEU A 198 21.07 -8.86 9.74
N ALA A 199 20.33 -8.63 8.63
CA ALA A 199 20.77 -7.69 7.58
C ALA A 199 20.92 -6.25 8.11
N LYS A 200 19.99 -5.80 8.98
CA LYS A 200 20.09 -4.50 9.66
C LYS A 200 21.28 -4.43 10.60
N ALA A 201 21.55 -5.52 11.32
CA ALA A 201 22.68 -5.57 12.25
C ALA A 201 24.01 -5.48 11.54
N ILE A 202 24.17 -6.12 10.38
CA ILE A 202 25.37 -6.02 9.55
C ILE A 202 25.61 -4.55 9.13
N ALA A 203 24.58 -3.87 8.65
CA ALA A 203 24.69 -2.46 8.27
C ALA A 203 25.02 -1.55 9.47
N GLY A 204 24.38 -1.80 10.61
CA GLY A 204 24.63 -1.06 11.84
C GLY A 204 26.04 -1.30 12.40
N GLU A 205 26.52 -2.55 12.35
CA GLU A 205 27.86 -2.92 12.75
C GLU A 205 28.95 -2.32 11.85
N ALA A 206 28.68 -2.33 10.52
CA ALA A 206 29.56 -1.69 9.54
C ALA A 206 29.48 -0.15 9.56
N GLY A 207 28.42 0.43 10.14
CA GLY A 207 28.22 1.88 10.17
C GLY A 207 27.87 2.50 8.82
N VAL A 208 27.26 1.72 7.92
CA VAL A 208 26.90 2.15 6.55
C VAL A 208 25.39 2.36 6.39
N PRO A 209 24.96 3.17 5.41
CA PRO A 209 23.56 3.34 5.04
C PRO A 209 22.90 2.00 4.66
N PHE A 210 21.65 1.82 5.06
CA PHE A 210 20.84 0.64 4.80
C PHE A 210 19.59 1.00 4.02
N PHE A 211 19.49 0.55 2.77
CA PHE A 211 18.32 0.71 1.92
C PHE A 211 17.47 -0.55 2.01
N SER A 212 16.24 -0.43 2.48
CA SER A 212 15.32 -1.58 2.63
C SER A 212 14.08 -1.42 1.76
N ILE A 213 13.77 -2.46 1.00
CA ILE A 213 12.58 -2.56 0.16
C ILE A 213 12.03 -3.99 0.22
N SER A 214 10.71 -4.16 0.05
CA SER A 214 10.11 -5.47 -0.16
C SER A 214 10.10 -5.83 -1.65
N GLY A 215 10.35 -7.09 -1.97
CA GLY A 215 10.21 -7.60 -3.34
C GLY A 215 8.80 -7.35 -3.90
N SER A 216 7.78 -7.35 -3.06
CA SER A 216 6.41 -7.01 -3.45
C SER A 216 6.24 -5.56 -3.92
N ASP A 217 7.06 -4.62 -3.44
CA ASP A 217 7.02 -3.21 -3.86
C ASP A 217 7.45 -3.00 -5.32
N PHE A 218 8.12 -3.99 -5.92
CA PHE A 218 8.48 -3.97 -7.33
C PHE A 218 7.38 -4.53 -8.24
N VAL A 219 6.39 -5.24 -7.69
CA VAL A 219 5.31 -5.85 -8.47
C VAL A 219 4.16 -4.86 -8.57
N GLU A 220 3.91 -4.35 -9.77
CA GLU A 220 2.83 -3.40 -10.06
C GLU A 220 2.00 -3.89 -11.24
N MET A 221 0.82 -3.30 -11.46
CA MET A 221 -0.05 -3.66 -12.59
C MET A 221 0.43 -3.07 -13.93
N PHE A 222 1.32 -2.08 -13.89
CA PHE A 222 1.81 -1.38 -15.08
C PHE A 222 3.20 -1.85 -15.46
N VAL A 223 3.34 -2.32 -16.69
CA VAL A 223 4.60 -2.82 -17.24
C VAL A 223 5.70 -1.74 -17.20
N GLY A 224 6.87 -2.10 -16.70
CA GLY A 224 8.06 -1.24 -16.63
C GLY A 224 8.20 -0.38 -15.38
N VAL A 225 7.18 -0.29 -14.51
CA VAL A 225 7.27 0.46 -13.26
C VAL A 225 8.22 -0.20 -12.27
N GLY A 226 8.14 -1.53 -12.12
CA GLY A 226 9.05 -2.30 -11.28
C GLY A 226 10.51 -2.15 -11.71
N ALA A 227 10.79 -2.28 -13.00
CA ALA A 227 12.12 -2.08 -13.54
C ALA A 227 12.64 -0.63 -13.33
N SER A 228 11.78 0.36 -13.39
CA SER A 228 12.15 1.76 -13.10
C SER A 228 12.51 1.94 -11.61
N ARG A 229 11.76 1.32 -10.69
CA ARG A 229 12.06 1.37 -9.25
C ARG A 229 13.36 0.66 -8.91
N VAL A 230 13.68 -0.45 -9.59
CA VAL A 230 14.97 -1.11 -9.43
C VAL A 230 16.09 -0.16 -9.81
N ARG A 231 16.04 0.48 -10.99
CA ARG A 231 17.05 1.46 -11.42
C ARG A 231 17.21 2.61 -10.43
N ASP A 232 16.11 3.22 -10.02
CA ASP A 232 16.13 4.34 -9.07
C ASP A 232 16.76 3.94 -7.71
N LEU A 233 16.43 2.73 -7.21
CA LEU A 233 17.04 2.19 -5.99
C LEU A 233 18.57 2.09 -6.11
N PHE A 234 19.04 1.51 -7.20
CA PHE A 234 20.48 1.32 -7.40
C PHE A 234 21.22 2.60 -7.73
N GLU A 235 20.58 3.55 -8.42
CA GLU A 235 21.13 4.90 -8.62
C GLU A 235 21.29 5.64 -7.28
N GLU A 236 20.31 5.48 -6.38
CA GLU A 236 20.38 6.09 -5.05
C GLU A 236 21.46 5.41 -4.18
N ALA A 237 21.58 4.09 -4.23
CA ALA A 237 22.62 3.35 -3.54
C ALA A 237 24.03 3.77 -4.02
N LYS A 238 24.23 3.99 -5.31
CA LYS A 238 25.50 4.46 -5.89
C LYS A 238 25.93 5.83 -5.36
N LYS A 239 24.99 6.69 -4.96
CA LYS A 239 25.30 8.00 -4.36
C LYS A 239 25.75 7.92 -2.91
N HIS A 240 25.45 6.80 -2.23
CA HIS A 240 25.68 6.63 -0.80
C HIS A 240 26.63 5.48 -0.46
N GLN A 241 27.60 5.21 -1.32
CA GLN A 241 28.63 4.20 -1.09
C GLN A 241 29.59 4.60 0.04
N PRO A 242 30.03 3.63 0.90
CA PRO A 242 29.59 2.25 0.96
C PRO A 242 28.20 2.08 1.58
N CYS A 243 27.39 1.12 1.09
CA CYS A 243 26.03 0.88 1.62
C CYS A 243 25.58 -0.57 1.43
N ILE A 244 24.50 -0.92 2.13
CA ILE A 244 23.78 -2.20 1.94
C ILE A 244 22.41 -1.92 1.32
N VAL A 245 22.07 -2.66 0.26
CA VAL A 245 20.74 -2.72 -0.34
C VAL A 245 20.10 -4.04 0.08
N PHE A 246 19.00 -3.96 0.81
CA PHE A 246 18.28 -5.14 1.30
C PHE A 246 16.93 -5.28 0.62
N ILE A 247 16.68 -6.47 0.04
CA ILE A 247 15.43 -6.81 -0.63
C ILE A 247 14.78 -7.95 0.15
N ASP A 248 13.75 -7.65 0.90
CA ASP A 248 12.97 -8.67 1.61
C ASP A 248 11.99 -9.36 0.65
N GLU A 249 11.65 -10.62 0.92
CA GLU A 249 10.72 -11.40 0.09
C GLU A 249 11.09 -11.38 -1.41
N ILE A 250 12.37 -11.62 -1.72
CA ILE A 250 12.88 -11.56 -3.11
C ILE A 250 12.14 -12.53 -4.04
N ASP A 251 11.54 -13.58 -3.53
CA ASP A 251 10.74 -14.57 -4.27
C ASP A 251 9.47 -13.97 -4.88
N ALA A 252 9.01 -12.80 -4.43
CA ALA A 252 7.93 -12.07 -5.08
C ALA A 252 8.29 -11.67 -6.53
N VAL A 253 9.57 -11.38 -6.80
CA VAL A 253 10.08 -10.92 -8.11
C VAL A 253 10.88 -12.03 -8.81
N ALA A 254 11.69 -12.78 -8.06
CA ALA A 254 12.69 -13.72 -8.59
C ALA A 254 12.20 -15.16 -8.70
N ARG A 255 10.91 -15.40 -8.83
CA ARG A 255 10.34 -16.74 -8.96
C ARG A 255 10.60 -17.32 -10.32
N ARG A 256 10.88 -18.65 -10.39
CA ARG A 256 11.03 -19.41 -11.64
C ARG A 256 9.86 -19.20 -12.60
N ARG A 257 10.16 -19.17 -13.88
CA ARG A 257 9.18 -19.07 -14.97
C ARG A 257 8.22 -20.25 -14.90
N GLY A 258 6.91 -19.95 -14.80
CA GLY A 258 5.86 -20.97 -14.95
C GLY A 258 5.34 -20.96 -16.37
N THR A 259 4.82 -22.10 -16.84
CA THR A 259 4.20 -22.26 -18.17
C THR A 259 2.81 -21.62 -18.28
N GLY A 260 2.41 -20.72 -17.38
CA GLY A 260 1.09 -20.08 -17.35
C GLY A 260 1.01 -18.84 -18.25
N MET A 261 -0.01 -18.77 -19.10
CA MET A 261 -0.33 -17.58 -19.92
C MET A 261 -1.10 -16.54 -19.08
N GLY A 262 -0.43 -15.42 -18.71
CA GLY A 262 -1.07 -14.29 -18.02
C GLY A 262 -0.17 -13.07 -17.92
N GLY A 263 -0.70 -11.87 -18.23
CA GLY A 263 0.06 -10.61 -18.36
C GLY A 263 0.78 -10.08 -17.10
N GLY A 264 0.59 -10.71 -15.93
CA GLY A 264 1.37 -10.40 -14.72
C GLY A 264 2.75 -11.07 -14.67
N HIS A 265 3.07 -11.95 -15.63
CA HIS A 265 4.36 -12.61 -15.73
C HIS A 265 5.41 -11.71 -16.41
N ASP A 266 5.02 -10.96 -17.44
CA ASP A 266 5.93 -10.12 -18.21
C ASP A 266 6.54 -8.98 -17.38
N GLU A 267 5.77 -8.39 -16.47
CA GLU A 267 6.25 -7.31 -15.61
C GLU A 267 7.28 -7.82 -14.58
N ARG A 268 7.00 -8.97 -13.94
CA ARG A 268 7.94 -9.60 -12.99
C ARG A 268 9.23 -10.01 -13.67
N GLU A 269 9.15 -10.58 -14.86
CA GLU A 269 10.33 -10.97 -15.64
C GLU A 269 11.15 -9.77 -16.05
N GLN A 270 10.52 -8.69 -16.50
CA GLN A 270 11.21 -7.44 -16.82
C GLN A 270 11.90 -6.84 -15.60
N THR A 271 11.24 -6.88 -14.44
CA THR A 271 11.80 -6.39 -13.17
C THR A 271 12.97 -7.24 -12.71
N LEU A 272 12.85 -8.59 -12.76
CA LEU A 272 13.95 -9.49 -12.46
C LEU A 272 15.15 -9.25 -13.40
N ASN A 273 14.92 -9.15 -14.70
CA ASN A 273 15.97 -8.90 -15.66
C ASN A 273 16.67 -7.56 -15.38
N GLN A 274 15.93 -6.52 -15.01
CA GLN A 274 16.53 -5.25 -14.61
C GLN A 274 17.37 -5.38 -13.33
N LEU A 275 16.90 -6.13 -12.33
CA LEU A 275 17.66 -6.40 -11.12
C LEU A 275 18.99 -7.10 -11.45
N LEU A 276 18.95 -8.11 -12.32
CA LEU A 276 20.15 -8.80 -12.76
C LEU A 276 21.13 -7.89 -13.52
N VAL A 277 20.60 -7.01 -14.38
CA VAL A 277 21.41 -6.01 -15.10
C VAL A 277 22.09 -5.04 -14.14
N GLU A 278 21.37 -4.53 -13.12
CA GLU A 278 21.96 -3.63 -12.13
C GLU A 278 23.05 -4.33 -11.32
N MET A 279 22.81 -5.58 -10.88
CA MET A 279 23.83 -6.37 -10.15
C MET A 279 25.05 -6.69 -11.00
N ASP A 280 24.86 -7.04 -12.28
CA ASP A 280 25.97 -7.27 -13.21
C ASP A 280 26.74 -5.97 -13.52
N GLY A 281 26.06 -4.83 -13.49
CA GLY A 281 26.60 -3.51 -13.77
C GLY A 281 27.52 -2.92 -12.69
N PHE A 282 27.58 -3.52 -11.49
CA PHE A 282 28.52 -3.09 -10.46
C PHE A 282 29.94 -3.61 -10.76
N GLY A 283 30.93 -2.76 -10.58
CA GLY A 283 32.34 -3.14 -10.53
C GLY A 283 32.62 -4.03 -9.31
N VAL A 284 33.72 -4.75 -9.38
CA VAL A 284 34.19 -5.53 -8.23
C VAL A 284 34.66 -4.54 -7.15
N ASN A 285 34.16 -4.71 -5.93
CA ASN A 285 34.55 -3.88 -4.77
C ASN A 285 34.09 -2.41 -4.81
N GLU A 286 32.96 -2.10 -5.46
CA GLU A 286 32.41 -0.72 -5.45
C GLU A 286 31.77 -0.31 -4.10
N GLY A 287 31.79 -1.18 -3.08
CA GLY A 287 31.28 -0.86 -1.74
C GLY A 287 29.75 -0.97 -1.61
N ILE A 288 29.04 -1.52 -2.60
CA ILE A 288 27.63 -1.84 -2.52
C ILE A 288 27.46 -3.34 -2.32
N ILE A 289 26.83 -3.74 -1.24
CA ILE A 289 26.45 -5.15 -0.99
C ILE A 289 24.93 -5.27 -1.12
N VAL A 290 24.49 -6.18 -1.98
CA VAL A 290 23.06 -6.48 -2.11
C VAL A 290 22.72 -7.69 -1.24
N MET A 291 21.86 -7.50 -0.27
CA MET A 291 21.35 -8.59 0.56
C MET A 291 19.89 -8.88 0.19
N ALA A 292 19.52 -10.13 0.14
CA ALA A 292 18.12 -10.53 -0.07
C ALA A 292 17.68 -11.53 0.99
N ALA A 293 16.39 -11.57 1.29
CA ALA A 293 15.80 -12.59 2.15
C ALA A 293 14.67 -13.33 1.42
N THR A 294 14.58 -14.64 1.65
CA THR A 294 13.48 -15.48 1.18
C THR A 294 13.18 -16.59 2.17
N ASN A 295 11.93 -17.00 2.20
CA ASN A 295 11.51 -18.20 2.93
C ASN A 295 11.55 -19.45 2.05
N ARG A 296 11.72 -19.28 0.71
CA ARG A 296 11.59 -20.35 -0.28
C ARG A 296 12.66 -20.23 -1.38
N VAL A 297 13.83 -20.77 -1.12
CA VAL A 297 14.92 -20.79 -2.13
C VAL A 297 14.58 -21.71 -3.32
N ASP A 298 13.75 -22.74 -3.10
CA ASP A 298 13.34 -23.74 -4.08
C ASP A 298 12.60 -23.17 -5.29
N ILE A 299 11.92 -22.02 -5.11
CA ILE A 299 11.14 -21.39 -6.19
C ILE A 299 11.90 -20.29 -6.92
N LEU A 300 13.10 -19.92 -6.48
CA LEU A 300 13.88 -18.85 -7.11
C LEU A 300 14.40 -19.25 -8.50
N ASP A 301 14.48 -18.27 -9.40
CA ASP A 301 15.11 -18.45 -10.70
C ASP A 301 16.62 -18.68 -10.52
N PRO A 302 17.18 -19.77 -11.10
CA PRO A 302 18.61 -20.06 -10.98
C PRO A 302 19.52 -18.95 -11.48
N ALA A 303 19.04 -18.06 -12.34
CA ALA A 303 19.82 -16.96 -12.87
C ALA A 303 20.24 -15.96 -11.77
N ILE A 304 19.45 -15.84 -10.68
CA ILE A 304 19.77 -14.92 -9.57
C ILE A 304 20.89 -15.47 -8.69
N LEU A 305 21.04 -16.80 -8.63
CA LEU A 305 22.02 -17.51 -7.80
C LEU A 305 23.37 -17.75 -8.51
N ARG A 306 23.55 -17.18 -9.72
CA ARG A 306 24.83 -17.31 -10.45
C ARG A 306 25.94 -16.49 -9.83
N PRO A 307 27.20 -16.96 -9.91
CA PRO A 307 28.35 -16.18 -9.46
C PRO A 307 28.36 -14.75 -10.04
N GLY A 308 28.70 -13.77 -9.20
CA GLY A 308 28.66 -12.34 -9.53
C GLY A 308 27.31 -11.66 -9.25
N ARG A 309 26.32 -12.40 -8.74
CA ARG A 309 25.01 -11.92 -8.29
C ARG A 309 24.80 -12.28 -6.83
N PHE A 310 23.85 -13.19 -6.50
CA PHE A 310 23.76 -13.72 -5.14
C PHE A 310 24.62 -14.99 -5.04
N ASP A 311 25.90 -14.80 -4.93
CA ASP A 311 26.91 -15.87 -4.93
C ASP A 311 27.14 -16.48 -3.56
N ARG A 312 26.61 -15.86 -2.49
CA ARG A 312 26.60 -16.44 -1.15
C ARG A 312 25.19 -16.69 -0.65
N GLN A 313 24.95 -17.88 -0.09
CA GLN A 313 23.70 -18.26 0.54
C GLN A 313 23.97 -18.59 2.01
N VAL A 314 23.29 -17.88 2.90
CA VAL A 314 23.36 -18.09 4.34
C VAL A 314 22.04 -18.64 4.82
N ALA A 315 22.07 -19.82 5.44
CA ALA A 315 20.87 -20.47 5.95
C ALA A 315 20.60 -19.97 7.38
N VAL A 316 19.50 -19.24 7.56
CA VAL A 316 19.05 -18.75 8.88
C VAL A 316 17.97 -19.68 9.39
N GLY A 317 18.39 -20.67 10.15
CA GLY A 317 17.56 -21.74 10.68
C GLY A 317 16.69 -21.34 11.88
N ARG A 318 15.92 -22.31 12.40
CA ARG A 318 15.29 -22.16 13.72
C ARG A 318 16.35 -22.24 14.78
N PRO A 319 16.27 -21.43 15.86
CA PRO A 319 17.25 -21.47 16.94
C PRO A 319 17.16 -22.78 17.73
N ASP A 320 18.31 -23.28 18.18
CA ASP A 320 18.43 -24.37 19.14
C ASP A 320 18.06 -23.90 20.56
N VAL A 321 18.12 -24.77 21.55
CA VAL A 321 17.78 -24.44 22.96
C VAL A 321 18.58 -23.23 23.44
N LYS A 322 19.89 -23.20 23.16
CA LYS A 322 20.76 -22.11 23.60
C LYS A 322 20.41 -20.81 22.92
N GLY A 323 20.21 -20.86 21.60
CA GLY A 323 19.77 -19.70 20.80
C GLY A 323 18.42 -19.16 21.26
N ARG A 324 17.45 -20.04 21.61
CA ARG A 324 16.16 -19.61 22.18
C ARG A 324 16.31 -18.90 23.51
N GLU A 325 17.17 -19.41 24.39
CA GLU A 325 17.47 -18.77 25.68
C GLU A 325 18.07 -17.37 25.47
N GLU A 326 19.06 -17.23 24.59
CA GLU A 326 19.66 -15.93 24.25
C GLU A 326 18.63 -14.96 23.64
N ILE A 327 17.74 -15.46 22.77
CA ILE A 327 16.65 -14.66 22.17
C ILE A 327 15.66 -14.21 23.24
N LEU A 328 15.28 -15.10 24.14
CA LEU A 328 14.41 -14.77 25.30
C LEU A 328 15.04 -13.67 26.16
N GLN A 329 16.33 -13.76 26.48
CA GLN A 329 17.06 -12.72 27.21
C GLN A 329 17.01 -11.36 26.54
N VAL A 330 17.02 -11.30 25.19
CA VAL A 330 16.82 -10.04 24.46
C VAL A 330 15.39 -9.52 24.58
N HIS A 331 14.39 -10.41 24.44
CA HIS A 331 12.98 -9.99 24.45
C HIS A 331 12.41 -9.67 25.84
N VAL A 332 13.10 -10.07 26.90
CA VAL A 332 12.73 -9.67 28.26
C VAL A 332 13.34 -8.35 28.71
N LYS A 333 14.27 -7.79 27.94
CA LYS A 333 14.81 -6.44 28.22
C LYS A 333 13.68 -5.43 28.31
N GLY A 334 13.49 -4.83 29.48
CA GLY A 334 12.40 -3.89 29.75
C GLY A 334 11.05 -4.51 30.12
N LYS A 335 10.98 -5.84 30.32
CA LYS A 335 9.82 -6.54 30.88
C LYS A 335 10.18 -7.05 32.27
N PRO A 336 9.51 -6.62 33.33
CA PRO A 336 9.78 -7.13 34.70
C PRO A 336 9.33 -8.58 34.81
N LEU A 337 10.25 -9.46 35.24
CA LEU A 337 9.98 -10.88 35.50
C LEU A 337 9.87 -11.12 37.01
N GLY A 338 9.06 -12.09 37.37
CA GLY A 338 9.02 -12.65 38.75
C GLY A 338 10.23 -13.54 39.03
N ASP A 339 10.51 -13.75 40.30
CA ASP A 339 11.63 -14.63 40.77
C ASP A 339 11.40 -16.10 40.40
N ASP A 340 10.18 -16.47 40.03
CA ASP A 340 9.76 -17.82 39.64
C ASP A 340 10.02 -18.15 38.18
N VAL A 341 10.48 -17.16 37.35
CA VAL A 341 10.67 -17.35 35.91
C VAL A 341 12.05 -17.93 35.60
N ASP A 342 12.06 -19.12 34.98
CA ASP A 342 13.25 -19.76 34.44
C ASP A 342 13.26 -19.73 32.92
N LEU A 343 14.06 -18.83 32.30
CA LEU A 343 14.19 -18.69 30.85
C LEU A 343 14.80 -19.92 30.19
N THR A 344 15.62 -20.70 30.90
CA THR A 344 16.20 -21.95 30.41
C THR A 344 15.12 -23.01 30.23
N GLU A 345 14.19 -23.12 31.23
CA GLU A 345 13.03 -23.99 31.09
C GLU A 345 12.11 -23.56 29.98
N VAL A 346 11.84 -22.24 29.84
CA VAL A 346 11.05 -21.68 28.72
C VAL A 346 11.71 -22.01 27.40
N ALA A 347 13.02 -21.89 27.27
CA ALA A 347 13.75 -22.22 26.04
C ALA A 347 13.63 -23.71 25.68
N ARG A 348 13.61 -24.62 26.67
CA ARG A 348 13.39 -26.06 26.44
C ARG A 348 11.95 -26.35 25.97
N THR A 349 10.96 -25.76 26.64
CA THR A 349 9.54 -25.98 26.32
C THR A 349 9.13 -25.44 24.96
N THR A 350 9.86 -24.45 24.41
CA THR A 350 9.56 -23.78 23.14
C THR A 350 10.32 -24.37 21.96
N ALA A 351 10.56 -25.70 21.95
CA ALA A 351 11.19 -26.38 20.83
C ALA A 351 10.48 -26.04 19.49
N GLY A 352 11.26 -25.70 18.48
CA GLY A 352 10.74 -25.33 17.16
C GLY A 352 10.21 -23.89 17.03
N PHE A 353 10.17 -23.09 18.11
CA PHE A 353 9.81 -21.67 18.02
C PHE A 353 10.90 -20.86 17.32
N THR A 354 10.47 -19.90 16.54
CA THR A 354 11.32 -18.88 15.92
C THR A 354 11.51 -17.68 16.87
N GLY A 355 12.42 -16.78 16.53
CA GLY A 355 12.60 -15.55 17.30
C GLY A 355 11.32 -14.71 17.41
N ALA A 356 10.51 -14.65 16.36
CA ALA A 356 9.23 -13.94 16.35
C ALA A 356 8.17 -14.65 17.24
N ASP A 357 8.19 -15.98 17.29
CA ASP A 357 7.29 -16.74 18.17
C ASP A 357 7.64 -16.50 19.66
N LEU A 358 8.94 -16.44 19.99
CA LEU A 358 9.43 -16.14 21.33
C LEU A 358 9.11 -14.69 21.76
N GLU A 359 9.25 -13.73 20.84
CA GLU A 359 8.82 -12.35 21.09
C GLU A 359 7.33 -12.28 21.43
N ASN A 360 6.52 -12.95 20.60
CA ASN A 360 5.07 -13.02 20.79
C ASN A 360 4.71 -13.71 22.11
N LEU A 361 5.41 -14.78 22.48
CA LEU A 361 5.23 -15.47 23.75
C LEU A 361 5.44 -14.52 24.94
N MET A 362 6.55 -13.81 24.97
CA MET A 362 6.85 -12.87 26.05
C MET A 362 5.90 -11.66 26.07
N ASN A 363 5.44 -11.21 24.92
CA ASN A 363 4.43 -10.16 24.82
C ASN A 363 3.06 -10.61 25.33
N GLU A 364 2.59 -11.79 24.94
CA GLU A 364 1.32 -12.37 25.42
C GLU A 364 1.37 -12.62 26.92
N SER A 365 2.51 -13.07 27.45
CA SER A 365 2.72 -13.25 28.90
C SER A 365 2.59 -11.93 29.66
N ALA A 366 3.18 -10.85 29.11
CA ALA A 366 3.03 -9.50 29.67
C ALA A 366 1.57 -9.01 29.66
N ILE A 367 0.84 -9.28 28.56
CA ILE A 367 -0.60 -8.96 28.45
C ILE A 367 -1.42 -9.73 29.52
N LEU A 368 -1.10 -10.99 29.74
CA LEU A 368 -1.78 -11.81 30.79
C LEU A 368 -1.51 -11.26 32.19
N ALA A 369 -0.27 -10.94 32.53
CA ALA A 369 0.10 -10.30 33.78
C ALA A 369 -0.63 -8.96 34.01
N ALA A 370 -0.69 -8.12 32.97
CA ALA A 370 -1.37 -6.84 33.02
C ALA A 370 -2.90 -6.97 33.21
N LYS A 371 -3.55 -7.97 32.59
CA LYS A 371 -4.97 -8.28 32.81
C LYS A 371 -5.27 -8.68 34.27
N GLU A 372 -4.32 -9.31 34.94
CA GLU A 372 -4.41 -9.66 36.34
C GLU A 372 -3.91 -8.54 37.28
N LYS A 373 -3.68 -7.33 36.72
CA LYS A 373 -3.22 -6.14 37.44
C LYS A 373 -1.88 -6.34 38.16
N ARG A 374 -1.02 -7.19 37.63
CA ARG A 374 0.36 -7.42 38.14
C ARG A 374 1.36 -6.57 37.33
N ALA A 375 2.41 -6.14 38.01
CA ALA A 375 3.49 -5.34 37.42
C ALA A 375 4.65 -6.19 36.89
N TYR A 376 4.59 -7.53 37.00
CA TYR A 376 5.62 -8.45 36.58
C TYR A 376 5.01 -9.75 36.03
N ILE A 377 5.77 -10.43 35.18
CA ILE A 377 5.40 -11.67 34.50
C ILE A 377 5.82 -12.83 35.39
N ARG A 378 4.95 -13.81 35.60
CA ARG A 378 5.23 -15.06 36.29
C ARG A 378 5.41 -16.20 35.30
N GLN A 379 6.03 -17.32 35.77
CA GLN A 379 6.15 -18.55 34.99
C GLN A 379 4.77 -19.07 34.52
N GLU A 380 3.75 -18.96 35.37
CA GLU A 380 2.36 -19.32 35.00
C GLU A 380 1.82 -18.53 33.81
N ASP A 381 2.13 -17.23 33.68
CA ASP A 381 1.70 -16.42 32.56
C ASP A 381 2.34 -16.89 31.26
N ILE A 382 3.63 -17.27 31.34
CA ILE A 382 4.36 -17.80 30.16
C ILE A 382 3.76 -19.14 29.75
N ASN A 383 3.47 -20.03 30.66
CA ASN A 383 2.85 -21.32 30.39
C ASN A 383 1.44 -21.13 29.75
N ARG A 384 0.63 -20.22 30.27
CA ARG A 384 -0.69 -19.90 29.73
C ARG A 384 -0.59 -19.25 28.35
N ALA A 385 0.39 -18.36 28.12
CA ALA A 385 0.65 -17.77 26.83
C ALA A 385 1.10 -18.81 25.80
N PHE A 386 1.96 -19.75 26.20
CA PHE A 386 2.44 -20.86 25.38
C PHE A 386 1.26 -21.72 24.89
N VAL A 387 0.39 -22.15 25.79
CA VAL A 387 -0.84 -22.89 25.45
C VAL A 387 -1.73 -22.08 24.51
N LYS A 388 -1.94 -20.79 24.79
CA LYS A 388 -2.76 -19.90 23.98
C LYS A 388 -2.22 -19.77 22.55
N ILE A 389 -0.92 -19.67 22.37
CA ILE A 389 -0.26 -19.54 21.07
C ILE A 389 -0.29 -20.87 20.31
N GLY A 390 0.06 -21.97 20.95
CA GLY A 390 0.14 -23.30 20.35
C GLY A 390 -1.22 -23.88 20.00
N ILE A 391 -2.14 -23.92 20.96
CA ILE A 391 -3.41 -24.67 20.87
C ILE A 391 -4.61 -23.71 20.73
N GLY A 392 -4.45 -22.45 21.10
CA GLY A 392 -5.50 -21.44 21.12
C GLY A 392 -6.06 -21.16 22.50
N ALA A 393 -6.84 -20.09 22.63
CA ALA A 393 -7.42 -19.69 23.91
C ALA A 393 -8.47 -20.69 24.39
N GLU A 394 -8.44 -21.02 25.67
CA GLU A 394 -9.42 -21.87 26.33
C GLU A 394 -10.82 -21.26 26.30
N LYS A 395 -11.84 -22.04 25.94
CA LYS A 395 -13.24 -21.63 25.90
C LYS A 395 -13.97 -22.01 27.20
N LYS A 396 -13.60 -21.37 28.30
CA LYS A 396 -14.16 -21.65 29.66
C LYS A 396 -15.69 -21.41 29.78
N SER A 397 -16.27 -20.61 28.86
CA SER A 397 -17.70 -20.32 28.85
C SER A 397 -18.54 -21.39 28.12
N ARG A 398 -17.91 -22.37 27.45
CA ARG A 398 -18.64 -23.41 26.72
C ARG A 398 -19.24 -24.38 27.73
N VAL A 399 -20.56 -24.57 27.63
CA VAL A 399 -21.26 -25.60 28.44
C VAL A 399 -20.99 -26.96 27.81
N ILE A 400 -20.33 -27.83 28.55
CA ILE A 400 -19.99 -29.19 28.14
C ILE A 400 -20.79 -30.15 29.04
N SER A 401 -21.39 -31.17 28.45
CA SER A 401 -22.10 -32.17 29.21
C SER A 401 -21.13 -33.05 30.02
N GLU A 402 -21.59 -33.60 31.14
CA GLU A 402 -20.75 -34.49 31.97
C GLU A 402 -20.31 -35.74 31.19
N LYS A 403 -21.12 -36.20 30.22
CA LYS A 403 -20.75 -37.29 29.32
C LYS A 403 -19.56 -36.89 28.44
N GLU A 404 -19.58 -35.72 27.83
CA GLU A 404 -18.47 -35.23 26.98
C GLU A 404 -17.20 -34.96 27.77
N LYS A 405 -17.32 -34.38 28.98
CA LYS A 405 -16.16 -34.22 29.88
C LYS A 405 -15.52 -35.56 30.21
N LYS A 406 -16.33 -36.56 30.47
CA LYS A 406 -15.82 -37.89 30.80
C LYS A 406 -15.12 -38.54 29.61
N ILE A 407 -15.71 -38.39 28.39
CA ILE A 407 -15.08 -38.89 27.16
C ILE A 407 -13.72 -38.21 26.94
N THR A 408 -13.70 -36.87 26.98
CA THR A 408 -12.46 -36.11 26.81
C THR A 408 -11.42 -36.47 27.87
N ALA A 409 -11.80 -36.63 29.11
CA ALA A 409 -10.86 -36.99 30.20
C ALA A 409 -10.19 -38.34 29.97
N TYR A 410 -10.93 -39.36 29.55
CA TYR A 410 -10.36 -40.67 29.25
C TYR A 410 -9.51 -40.65 27.96
N HIS A 411 -9.93 -39.90 26.99
CA HIS A 411 -9.20 -39.69 25.73
C HIS A 411 -7.79 -39.09 26.02
N GLU A 412 -7.76 -37.95 26.71
CA GLU A 412 -6.50 -37.31 27.09
C GLU A 412 -5.65 -38.12 28.03
N ALA A 413 -6.29 -38.89 28.95
CA ALA A 413 -5.57 -39.81 29.81
C ALA A 413 -4.91 -40.96 28.99
N GLY A 414 -5.53 -41.42 27.90
CA GLY A 414 -4.95 -42.41 27.02
C GLY A 414 -3.64 -41.92 26.38
N HIS A 415 -3.61 -40.72 25.86
CA HIS A 415 -2.38 -40.11 25.38
C HIS A 415 -1.34 -39.94 26.49
N ALA A 416 -1.75 -39.42 27.62
CA ALA A 416 -0.85 -39.15 28.75
C ALA A 416 -0.16 -40.41 29.30
N ILE A 417 -0.89 -41.52 29.41
CA ILE A 417 -0.31 -42.80 29.86
C ILE A 417 0.78 -43.26 28.87
N LEU A 418 0.52 -43.13 27.57
CA LEU A 418 1.49 -43.56 26.55
C LEU A 418 2.71 -42.64 26.51
N PHE A 419 2.55 -41.33 26.64
CA PHE A 419 3.67 -40.41 26.82
C PHE A 419 4.54 -40.76 28.03
N HIS A 420 3.92 -41.24 29.11
CA HIS A 420 4.66 -41.64 30.33
C HIS A 420 5.39 -42.98 30.17
N LEU A 421 4.81 -43.91 29.39
CA LEU A 421 5.36 -45.26 29.25
C LEU A 421 6.39 -45.40 28.13
N LEU A 422 6.32 -44.57 27.12
CA LEU A 422 7.18 -44.66 25.92
C LEU A 422 8.39 -43.72 26.08
N PRO A 423 9.62 -44.23 25.91
CA PRO A 423 10.82 -43.47 26.26
C PRO A 423 11.19 -42.35 25.28
N ASP A 424 10.75 -42.44 24.04
CA ASP A 424 11.25 -41.55 22.97
C ASP A 424 10.30 -40.37 22.65
N VAL A 425 9.10 -40.30 23.26
CA VAL A 425 8.10 -39.26 22.98
C VAL A 425 8.11 -38.10 23.98
N GLY A 426 8.91 -38.20 25.03
CA GLY A 426 9.06 -37.19 26.09
C GLY A 426 7.93 -37.22 27.14
N PRO A 427 8.18 -36.63 28.31
CA PRO A 427 7.20 -36.56 29.39
C PRO A 427 6.05 -35.60 29.06
N VAL A 428 4.91 -35.84 29.73
CA VAL A 428 3.76 -34.95 29.62
C VAL A 428 4.05 -33.64 30.35
N HIS A 429 3.82 -32.53 29.68
CA HIS A 429 3.91 -31.20 30.28
C HIS A 429 2.54 -30.72 30.79
N THR A 430 1.49 -30.82 29.98
CA THR A 430 0.16 -30.32 30.35
C THR A 430 -0.93 -31.22 29.78
N ILE A 431 -1.96 -31.46 30.58
CA ILE A 431 -3.20 -32.13 30.18
C ILE A 431 -4.37 -31.18 30.47
N SER A 432 -5.28 -31.01 29.57
CA SER A 432 -6.48 -30.20 29.79
C SER A 432 -7.69 -30.81 29.09
N ILE A 433 -8.84 -30.79 29.79
CA ILE A 433 -10.14 -31.18 29.24
C ILE A 433 -10.99 -29.96 28.85
N ILE A 434 -10.37 -28.78 28.84
CA ILE A 434 -11.06 -27.52 28.48
C ILE A 434 -10.93 -27.33 26.97
N PRO A 435 -12.05 -27.13 26.24
CA PRO A 435 -12.02 -26.92 24.81
C PRO A 435 -11.26 -25.63 24.42
N THR A 436 -10.58 -25.68 23.29
CA THR A 436 -9.83 -24.52 22.78
C THR A 436 -10.51 -23.85 21.59
N GLY A 437 -10.03 -22.67 21.25
CA GLY A 437 -10.52 -21.87 20.12
C GLY A 437 -10.32 -22.51 18.76
N ARG A 438 -9.37 -23.46 18.64
CA ARG A 438 -9.05 -24.16 17.38
C ARG A 438 -9.84 -25.45 17.17
N GLY A 439 -10.78 -25.78 18.08
CA GLY A 439 -11.71 -26.89 17.90
C GLY A 439 -11.38 -28.16 18.71
N ALA A 440 -10.24 -28.22 19.39
CA ALA A 440 -9.91 -29.34 20.27
C ALA A 440 -10.83 -29.37 21.47
N ALA A 441 -11.30 -30.56 21.85
CA ALA A 441 -12.15 -30.77 23.02
C ALA A 441 -11.34 -30.81 24.32
N GLY A 442 -10.12 -31.28 24.24
CA GLY A 442 -9.06 -31.29 25.26
C GLY A 442 -7.71 -31.26 24.56
N TYR A 443 -6.64 -31.42 25.29
CA TYR A 443 -5.30 -31.60 24.74
C TYR A 443 -4.34 -32.19 25.77
N THR A 444 -3.42 -32.99 25.24
CA THR A 444 -2.25 -33.51 26.00
C THR A 444 -1.00 -33.04 25.28
N MET A 445 -0.13 -32.33 25.98
CA MET A 445 1.07 -31.74 25.43
C MET A 445 2.32 -32.35 26.03
N PRO A 446 3.22 -32.93 25.24
CA PRO A 446 4.51 -33.39 25.72
C PRO A 446 5.47 -32.21 25.92
N LEU A 447 6.46 -32.41 26.76
CA LEU A 447 7.62 -31.55 26.92
C LEU A 447 8.77 -32.12 26.11
N PRO A 448 9.20 -31.48 25.02
CA PRO A 448 10.41 -31.92 24.32
C PRO A 448 11.63 -31.72 25.21
N GLU A 449 12.38 -32.75 25.48
CA GLU A 449 13.60 -32.65 26.32
C GLU A 449 14.79 -32.08 25.55
N LYS A 450 14.84 -32.30 24.24
CA LYS A 450 15.95 -31.92 23.36
C LYS A 450 15.45 -31.53 21.96
N ASP A 451 16.18 -30.67 21.30
CA ASP A 451 16.04 -30.47 19.87
C ASP A 451 16.67 -31.63 19.12
N GLU A 452 15.89 -32.43 18.44
CA GLU A 452 16.37 -33.58 17.70
C GLU A 452 16.61 -33.27 16.25
N MET A 453 17.79 -33.61 15.75
CA MET A 453 18.16 -33.46 14.35
C MET A 453 17.53 -34.56 13.46
N PHE A 454 17.32 -35.74 14.00
CA PHE A 454 16.80 -36.89 13.26
C PHE A 454 15.65 -37.57 14.01
N ARG A 455 14.57 -37.91 13.32
CA ARG A 455 13.51 -38.77 13.84
C ARG A 455 13.81 -40.21 13.42
N THR A 456 13.97 -41.08 14.42
CA THR A 456 14.17 -42.51 14.17
C THR A 456 12.84 -43.21 13.85
N LYS A 457 12.90 -44.38 13.16
CA LYS A 457 11.70 -45.19 12.96
C LYS A 457 11.04 -45.57 14.29
N GLY A 458 11.84 -45.88 15.33
CA GLY A 458 11.33 -46.22 16.64
C GLY A 458 10.49 -45.08 17.24
N ARG A 459 11.03 -43.85 17.21
CA ARG A 459 10.31 -42.68 17.67
C ARG A 459 9.02 -42.41 16.87
N MET A 460 9.09 -42.44 15.55
CA MET A 460 7.87 -42.27 14.72
C MET A 460 6.81 -43.32 15.04
N THR A 461 7.22 -44.57 15.33
CA THR A 461 6.30 -45.62 15.74
C THR A 461 5.67 -45.29 17.11
N GLN A 462 6.46 -44.78 18.07
CA GLN A 462 5.94 -44.41 19.39
C GLN A 462 5.01 -43.19 19.28
N GLU A 463 5.30 -42.19 18.43
CA GLU A 463 4.42 -41.07 18.13
C GLU A 463 3.05 -41.58 17.63
N LEU A 464 3.05 -42.49 16.63
CA LEU A 464 1.81 -43.11 16.11
C LEU A 464 1.03 -43.88 17.20
N ILE A 465 1.73 -44.56 18.12
CA ILE A 465 1.08 -45.27 19.26
C ILE A 465 0.40 -44.25 20.18
N VAL A 466 1.07 -43.13 20.46
CA VAL A 466 0.51 -42.06 21.28
C VAL A 466 -0.72 -41.44 20.59
N ASP A 467 -0.64 -41.10 19.29
CA ASP A 467 -1.73 -40.51 18.53
C ASP A 467 -3.00 -41.39 18.56
N LEU A 468 -2.83 -42.71 18.56
CA LEU A 468 -3.93 -43.68 18.70
C LEU A 468 -4.42 -43.88 20.17
N GLY A 469 -3.69 -43.38 21.17
CA GLY A 469 -3.97 -43.61 22.58
C GLY A 469 -5.32 -43.14 23.03
N GLY A 470 -5.75 -41.97 22.63
CA GLY A 470 -7.06 -41.42 22.95
C GLY A 470 -8.20 -42.29 22.41
N ARG A 471 -8.10 -42.73 21.15
CA ARG A 471 -9.07 -43.61 20.53
C ARG A 471 -9.20 -44.96 21.21
N VAL A 472 -8.05 -45.58 21.55
CA VAL A 472 -8.03 -46.86 22.24
C VAL A 472 -8.63 -46.73 23.66
N ALA A 473 -8.37 -45.63 24.35
CA ALA A 473 -8.99 -45.37 25.64
C ALA A 473 -10.51 -45.21 25.55
N GLU A 474 -11.02 -44.53 24.56
CA GLU A 474 -12.47 -44.42 24.32
C GLU A 474 -13.10 -45.81 24.06
N GLU A 475 -12.50 -46.63 23.19
CA GLU A 475 -12.98 -47.97 22.86
C GLU A 475 -13.01 -48.88 24.07
N LEU A 476 -11.93 -48.87 24.87
CA LEU A 476 -11.82 -49.72 26.08
C LEU A 476 -12.85 -49.34 27.16
N ILE A 477 -13.14 -48.07 27.34
CA ILE A 477 -13.96 -47.60 28.45
C ILE A 477 -15.43 -47.47 28.08
N PHE A 478 -15.73 -47.05 26.85
CA PHE A 478 -17.11 -46.77 26.41
C PHE A 478 -17.63 -47.78 25.39
N GLY A 479 -16.78 -48.65 24.80
CA GLY A 479 -17.16 -49.56 23.73
C GLY A 479 -17.53 -48.83 22.44
N ASP A 480 -17.11 -47.57 22.30
CA ASP A 480 -17.43 -46.70 21.19
C ASP A 480 -16.29 -45.67 20.97
N VAL A 481 -16.22 -45.08 19.79
CA VAL A 481 -15.16 -44.10 19.46
C VAL A 481 -15.80 -42.83 18.90
N THR A 482 -15.23 -41.67 19.22
CA THR A 482 -15.70 -40.39 18.74
C THR A 482 -14.90 -39.86 17.54
N THR A 483 -15.42 -38.81 16.90
CA THR A 483 -14.73 -38.11 15.83
C THR A 483 -13.54 -37.26 16.33
N GLY A 484 -13.38 -37.07 17.64
CA GLY A 484 -12.24 -36.38 18.24
C GLY A 484 -10.91 -37.04 17.82
N ALA A 485 -10.89 -38.39 17.89
CA ALA A 485 -9.73 -39.18 17.46
C ALA A 485 -9.30 -39.02 15.98
N SER A 486 -10.10 -38.39 15.14
CA SER A 486 -9.74 -38.12 13.72
C SER A 486 -8.79 -36.93 13.57
N GLN A 487 -8.55 -36.15 14.59
CA GLN A 487 -7.64 -35.00 14.56
C GLN A 487 -6.24 -35.38 15.04
N ASP A 488 -6.11 -36.53 15.71
CA ASP A 488 -4.84 -37.03 16.28
C ASP A 488 -4.07 -37.91 15.26
N ILE A 489 -4.76 -38.36 14.23
CA ILE A 489 -4.23 -39.19 13.12
C ILE A 489 -4.05 -38.33 11.86
#